data_8168168527d74828f58b8fcf0a0d6667
#
_entry.id   8168168527d74828f58b8fcf0a0d6667
#
_cell.length_a   1.000
_cell.length_b   1.000
_cell.length_c   1.000
_cell.angle_alpha   90.00
_cell.angle_beta   90.00
_cell.angle_gamma   90.00
#
_symmetry.space_group_name_H-M   'P 1'
#
loop_
_entity.id
_entity.type
_entity.pdbx_description
1 polymer ?
#
loop_
_entity_poly.entity_id
_entity_poly.type
_entity_poly.pdbx_seq_one_letter_code
_entity_poly.pdbx_strand_id
1 'polypeptide(L)'
;LKSGSKKKNKKKDKEGRRLSTAENARLKELLDLAQMASPDSLTEEAGGPEMAQALIEKLAQNDSPRLETMAALAEAYPEKAVRKALRRAVFQMERRGIPVDSLQENAALRPEPALRARVENDLHAQIGPVMDLSGARLVVVTATHPLRGHEVLIAVVSPEKGFLDIFAGRVNRKQLTRLEKDMEAEGQPMVDTSLLHSADVLEKAYQQHIRMNAGAPDGYLAIRPSLLERAARSKSPAIEEEPGASTEPLQPPTQAQCDLLFREPCMERWLIEVDLLQPYLEEMQSAVESPLVLSAMSQADRLADIRGRALSGIFTGAKMDSLRDCLTENAFVFRGIGKDDAAKTSLQAAQECVRFRDAPDGSVFLRYLLDRSLAQAGGVDLGKPPEEDLMEENQMEKPLILV
;
A
#
# COMPACT_ATOMS: atom_id res chain seq x y z
N LEU A 1 12.14 -9.25 -38.58
CA LEU A 1 10.97 -9.23 -39.47
C LEU A 1 9.72 -9.66 -38.73
N LYS A 2 9.02 -8.73 -38.02
CA LYS A 2 7.59 -8.80 -37.62
C LYS A 2 7.25 -7.55 -36.81
N SER A 3 7.11 -6.40 -37.43
CA SER A 3 6.58 -5.18 -36.80
C SER A 3 5.72 -4.33 -37.73
N GLY A 4 4.87 -4.99 -38.56
CA GLY A 4 4.07 -4.32 -39.59
C GLY A 4 2.55 -4.32 -39.39
N SER A 5 2.00 -5.02 -38.35
CA SER A 5 0.54 -5.31 -38.31
C SER A 5 -0.30 -4.49 -37.35
N LYS A 6 0.26 -3.70 -36.43
CA LYS A 6 -0.52 -2.97 -35.40
C LYS A 6 -0.91 -1.52 -35.74
N LYS A 7 -0.45 -0.97 -36.87
CA LYS A 7 -0.80 0.42 -37.25
C LYS A 7 -2.03 0.56 -38.16
N LYS A 8 -2.57 -0.53 -38.72
CA LYS A 8 -3.74 -0.46 -39.62
C LYS A 8 -5.11 -0.41 -38.90
N ASN A 9 -5.23 -0.90 -37.66
CA ASN A 9 -6.52 -0.93 -36.96
C ASN A 9 -6.90 0.38 -36.27
N LYS A 10 -5.95 1.32 -36.05
CA LYS A 10 -6.26 2.60 -35.41
C LYS A 10 -6.81 3.69 -36.31
N LYS A 11 -6.82 3.44 -37.66
CA LYS A 11 -7.33 4.37 -38.65
C LYS A 11 -8.80 4.14 -39.02
N LYS A 12 -9.37 2.97 -38.66
CA LYS A 12 -10.76 2.61 -38.96
C LYS A 12 -11.78 3.22 -38.02
N ASP A 13 -11.38 3.63 -36.78
CA ASP A 13 -12.28 4.23 -35.79
C ASP A 13 -12.50 5.75 -35.97
N LYS A 14 -11.93 6.36 -37.01
CA LYS A 14 -12.06 7.81 -37.30
C LYS A 14 -12.97 8.14 -38.49
N GLU A 15 -13.40 7.15 -39.27
CA GLU A 15 -14.43 7.37 -40.28
C GLU A 15 -15.77 7.11 -39.61
N GLY A 16 -16.55 8.20 -39.35
CA GLY A 16 -17.93 8.12 -38.87
C GLY A 16 -18.68 7.11 -39.78
N ARG A 17 -19.37 6.18 -39.15
CA ARG A 17 -20.19 5.16 -39.87
C ARG A 17 -21.06 5.88 -40.88
N ARG A 18 -20.89 5.59 -42.16
CA ARG A 18 -21.73 6.13 -43.22
C ARG A 18 -23.09 5.45 -43.11
N LEU A 19 -24.13 6.28 -42.96
CA LEU A 19 -25.51 5.81 -42.99
C LEU A 19 -25.79 5.01 -44.23
N SER A 20 -26.53 3.92 -44.09
CA SER A 20 -27.01 3.11 -45.23
C SER A 20 -27.97 3.90 -46.12
N THR A 21 -28.22 3.42 -47.31
CA THR A 21 -29.16 4.08 -48.25
C THR A 21 -30.55 4.21 -47.65
N ALA A 22 -31.03 3.22 -46.88
CA ALA A 22 -32.33 3.25 -46.20
C ALA A 22 -32.34 4.27 -45.05
N GLU A 23 -31.26 4.34 -44.26
CA GLU A 23 -31.13 5.33 -43.19
C GLU A 23 -31.06 6.77 -43.72
N ASN A 24 -30.41 6.98 -44.84
CA ASN A 24 -30.37 8.28 -45.53
C ASN A 24 -31.75 8.69 -46.07
N ALA A 25 -32.58 7.76 -46.61
CA ALA A 25 -33.94 8.03 -47.04
C ALA A 25 -34.80 8.43 -45.85
N ARG A 26 -34.71 7.69 -44.73
CA ARG A 26 -35.43 8.00 -43.49
C ARG A 26 -35.00 9.34 -42.86
N LEU A 27 -33.70 9.66 -42.92
CA LEU A 27 -33.16 10.96 -42.43
C LEU A 27 -33.81 12.12 -43.25
N LYS A 28 -34.01 11.94 -44.53
CA LYS A 28 -34.61 12.95 -45.39
C LYS A 28 -36.12 13.16 -45.05
N GLU A 29 -36.87 12.08 -44.84
CA GLU A 29 -38.26 12.13 -44.38
C GLU A 29 -38.35 12.85 -43.01
N LEU A 30 -37.47 12.52 -42.08
CA LEU A 30 -37.44 13.16 -40.76
C LEU A 30 -37.06 14.64 -40.83
N LEU A 31 -36.21 15.04 -41.78
CA LEU A 31 -35.87 16.45 -42.01
C LEU A 31 -37.05 17.24 -42.58
N ASP A 32 -37.86 16.62 -43.46
CA ASP A 32 -39.08 17.22 -44.02
C ASP A 32 -40.17 17.34 -42.88
N LEU A 33 -40.33 16.29 -42.09
CA LEU A 33 -41.18 16.30 -40.91
C LEU A 33 -40.70 17.34 -39.87
N ALA A 34 -39.41 17.51 -39.71
CA ALA A 34 -38.87 18.49 -38.78
C ALA A 34 -39.29 19.94 -39.06
N GLN A 35 -39.78 20.23 -40.26
CA GLN A 35 -40.31 21.57 -40.57
C GLN A 35 -41.71 21.84 -39.99
N MET A 36 -42.53 20.79 -39.76
CA MET A 36 -43.92 20.90 -39.37
C MET A 36 -44.27 20.23 -38.03
N ALA A 37 -43.53 19.21 -37.62
CA ALA A 37 -43.79 18.40 -36.42
C ALA A 37 -43.36 19.09 -35.12
N SER A 38 -43.95 18.67 -34.00
CA SER A 38 -43.51 19.08 -32.69
C SER A 38 -42.15 18.43 -32.31
N PRO A 39 -41.34 19.05 -31.46
CA PRO A 39 -40.07 18.48 -31.02
C PRO A 39 -40.20 17.07 -30.43
N ASP A 40 -41.25 16.80 -29.65
CA ASP A 40 -41.47 15.53 -28.97
C ASP A 40 -41.81 14.39 -29.98
N SER A 41 -42.62 14.66 -31.01
CA SER A 41 -42.96 13.65 -32.03
C SER A 41 -41.74 13.26 -32.86
N LEU A 42 -40.84 14.19 -33.10
CA LEU A 42 -39.58 13.94 -33.81
C LEU A 42 -38.59 13.11 -32.99
N THR A 43 -38.62 13.25 -31.68
CA THR A 43 -37.75 12.42 -30.80
C THR A 43 -38.22 10.97 -30.81
N GLU A 44 -39.50 10.70 -30.80
CA GLU A 44 -40.05 9.34 -30.90
C GLU A 44 -39.75 8.70 -32.26
N GLU A 45 -39.91 9.45 -33.35
CA GLU A 45 -39.69 8.96 -34.70
C GLU A 45 -38.20 8.80 -35.07
N ALA A 46 -37.29 9.49 -34.40
CA ALA A 46 -35.86 9.33 -34.62
C ALA A 46 -35.34 7.90 -34.31
N GLY A 47 -36.02 7.20 -33.37
CA GLY A 47 -35.81 5.77 -33.14
C GLY A 47 -34.46 5.33 -32.65
N GLY A 48 -33.51 6.28 -32.38
CA GLY A 48 -32.22 5.93 -31.84
C GLY A 48 -31.17 7.05 -31.89
N PRO A 49 -30.10 6.93 -31.12
CA PRO A 49 -29.09 7.97 -30.97
C PRO A 49 -28.28 8.27 -32.25
N GLU A 50 -28.12 7.29 -33.14
CA GLU A 50 -27.39 7.46 -34.40
C GLU A 50 -28.15 8.38 -35.34
N MET A 51 -29.49 8.21 -35.41
CA MET A 51 -30.37 9.04 -36.22
C MET A 51 -30.53 10.43 -35.61
N ALA A 52 -30.67 10.53 -34.30
CA ALA A 52 -30.67 11.80 -33.57
C ALA A 52 -29.42 12.62 -33.83
N GLN A 53 -28.22 11.98 -33.79
CA GLN A 53 -26.95 12.61 -34.15
C GLN A 53 -26.99 13.18 -35.58
N ALA A 54 -27.40 12.36 -36.55
CA ALA A 54 -27.45 12.76 -37.96
C ALA A 54 -28.45 13.91 -38.21
N LEU A 55 -29.60 13.86 -37.52
CA LEU A 55 -30.62 14.94 -37.56
C LEU A 55 -30.04 16.25 -37.03
N ILE A 56 -29.40 16.25 -35.87
CA ILE A 56 -28.79 17.45 -35.29
C ILE A 56 -27.74 18.04 -36.25
N GLU A 57 -26.88 17.19 -36.82
CA GLU A 57 -25.83 17.63 -37.76
C GLU A 57 -26.43 18.26 -39.04
N LYS A 58 -27.60 17.76 -39.53
CA LYS A 58 -28.27 18.30 -40.72
C LYS A 58 -29.09 19.53 -40.40
N LEU A 59 -29.85 19.56 -39.29
CA LEU A 59 -30.61 20.73 -38.84
C LEU A 59 -29.71 21.95 -38.64
N ALA A 60 -28.48 21.76 -38.14
CA ALA A 60 -27.50 22.82 -37.97
C ALA A 60 -27.00 23.44 -39.29
N GLN A 61 -27.17 22.72 -40.43
CA GLN A 61 -26.79 23.23 -41.75
C GLN A 61 -27.87 24.11 -42.40
N ASN A 62 -29.09 24.09 -41.89
CA ASN A 62 -30.18 24.89 -42.40
C ASN A 62 -29.98 26.40 -42.07
N ASP A 63 -30.55 27.27 -42.89
CA ASP A 63 -30.45 28.72 -42.68
C ASP A 63 -31.32 29.19 -41.48
N SER A 64 -32.36 28.43 -41.16
CA SER A 64 -33.22 28.65 -39.99
C SER A 64 -33.28 27.36 -39.15
N PRO A 65 -32.28 27.09 -38.34
CA PRO A 65 -32.25 25.86 -37.57
C PRO A 65 -33.30 25.89 -36.44
N ARG A 66 -33.99 24.77 -36.26
CA ARG A 66 -34.97 24.61 -35.16
C ARG A 66 -34.23 24.21 -33.88
N LEU A 67 -33.89 25.23 -33.07
CA LEU A 67 -33.12 25.06 -31.85
C LEU A 67 -33.82 24.19 -30.81
N GLU A 68 -35.13 24.35 -30.66
CA GLU A 68 -35.96 23.55 -29.72
C GLU A 68 -35.92 22.05 -30.05
N THR A 69 -36.03 21.73 -31.34
CA THR A 69 -35.96 20.31 -31.80
C THR A 69 -34.57 19.69 -31.54
N MET A 70 -33.49 20.45 -31.74
CA MET A 70 -32.13 20.00 -31.45
C MET A 70 -31.91 19.80 -29.96
N ALA A 71 -32.53 20.65 -29.14
CA ALA A 71 -32.51 20.54 -27.69
C ALA A 71 -33.25 19.26 -27.22
N ALA A 72 -34.45 19.05 -27.71
CA ALA A 72 -35.27 17.88 -27.36
C ALA A 72 -34.62 16.55 -27.78
N LEU A 73 -34.02 16.49 -28.97
CA LEU A 73 -33.25 15.34 -29.42
C LEU A 73 -32.05 15.03 -28.52
N ALA A 74 -31.35 16.05 -28.04
CA ALA A 74 -30.18 15.85 -27.15
C ALA A 74 -30.59 15.48 -25.72
N GLU A 75 -31.78 15.84 -25.29
CA GLU A 75 -32.36 15.46 -24.00
C GLU A 75 -32.88 14.01 -24.02
N ALA A 76 -33.58 13.64 -25.10
CA ALA A 76 -34.09 12.27 -25.27
C ALA A 76 -33.00 11.25 -25.47
N TYR A 77 -31.89 11.62 -26.11
CA TYR A 77 -30.72 10.75 -26.38
C TYR A 77 -29.44 11.29 -25.71
N PRO A 78 -29.19 10.99 -24.43
CA PRO A 78 -28.10 11.59 -23.65
C PRO A 78 -26.71 11.00 -23.96
N GLU A 79 -26.56 10.24 -25.05
CA GLU A 79 -25.31 9.60 -25.44
C GLU A 79 -24.23 10.61 -25.81
N LYS A 80 -22.98 10.25 -25.55
CA LYS A 80 -21.81 11.09 -25.82
C LYS A 80 -21.71 11.55 -27.28
N ALA A 81 -22.14 10.72 -28.23
CA ALA A 81 -22.11 11.02 -29.66
C ALA A 81 -23.09 12.17 -30.01
N VAL A 82 -24.31 12.11 -29.49
CA VAL A 82 -25.37 13.12 -29.69
C VAL A 82 -24.97 14.45 -29.05
N ARG A 83 -24.49 14.44 -27.80
CA ARG A 83 -23.98 15.63 -27.12
C ARG A 83 -22.82 16.28 -27.89
N LYS A 84 -21.93 15.48 -28.47
CA LYS A 84 -20.83 15.99 -29.29
C LYS A 84 -21.32 16.62 -30.60
N ALA A 85 -22.34 16.03 -31.23
CA ALA A 85 -22.97 16.58 -32.42
C ALA A 85 -23.64 17.93 -32.11
N LEU A 86 -24.38 18.03 -31.01
CA LEU A 86 -25.01 19.27 -30.58
C LEU A 86 -23.99 20.38 -30.33
N ARG A 87 -22.90 20.09 -29.60
CA ARG A 87 -21.82 21.07 -29.38
C ARG A 87 -21.19 21.57 -30.67
N ARG A 88 -20.97 20.69 -31.65
CA ARG A 88 -20.46 21.06 -32.97
C ARG A 88 -21.46 21.91 -33.72
N ALA A 89 -22.75 21.57 -33.66
CA ALA A 89 -23.83 22.31 -34.27
C ALA A 89 -23.92 23.74 -33.72
N VAL A 90 -23.89 23.92 -32.40
CA VAL A 90 -23.89 25.22 -31.73
C VAL A 90 -22.68 26.05 -32.21
N PHE A 91 -21.49 25.51 -32.17
CA PHE A 91 -20.28 26.20 -32.64
C PHE A 91 -20.37 26.62 -34.11
N GLN A 92 -20.97 25.80 -34.99
CA GLN A 92 -21.16 26.14 -36.39
C GLN A 92 -22.19 27.25 -36.59
N MET A 93 -23.29 27.23 -35.82
CA MET A 93 -24.33 28.25 -35.85
C MET A 93 -23.84 29.60 -35.33
N GLU A 94 -23.08 29.62 -34.21
CA GLU A 94 -22.45 30.82 -33.68
C GLU A 94 -21.51 31.48 -34.73
N ARG A 95 -20.71 30.67 -35.44
CA ARG A 95 -19.86 31.18 -36.54
C ARG A 95 -20.63 31.77 -37.72
N ARG A 96 -21.88 31.39 -37.89
CA ARG A 96 -22.81 31.90 -38.90
C ARG A 96 -23.65 33.09 -38.39
N GLY A 97 -23.42 33.49 -37.12
CA GLY A 97 -24.15 34.62 -36.51
C GLY A 97 -25.61 34.25 -36.10
N ILE A 98 -25.93 32.99 -35.99
CA ILE A 98 -27.27 32.53 -35.56
C ILE A 98 -27.30 32.56 -34.03
N PRO A 99 -28.27 33.26 -33.38
CA PRO A 99 -28.39 33.26 -31.92
C PRO A 99 -28.74 31.86 -31.40
N VAL A 100 -27.97 31.38 -30.41
CA VAL A 100 -28.12 30.01 -29.85
C VAL A 100 -28.40 30.02 -28.35
N ASP A 101 -28.82 31.17 -27.82
CA ASP A 101 -28.99 31.39 -26.36
C ASP A 101 -29.94 30.35 -25.73
N SER A 102 -31.01 29.99 -26.41
CA SER A 102 -31.96 28.95 -25.96
C SER A 102 -31.36 27.54 -25.88
N LEU A 103 -30.33 27.25 -26.66
CA LEU A 103 -29.61 25.97 -26.59
C LEU A 103 -28.54 25.97 -25.47
N GLN A 104 -27.96 27.12 -25.15
CA GLN A 104 -26.96 27.22 -24.09
C GLN A 104 -27.55 27.01 -22.69
N GLU A 105 -28.81 27.32 -22.50
CA GLU A 105 -29.56 27.03 -21.26
C GLU A 105 -29.90 25.55 -21.09
N ASN A 106 -29.81 24.76 -22.15
CA ASN A 106 -30.11 23.33 -22.10
C ASN A 106 -29.07 22.59 -21.27
N ALA A 107 -29.51 21.71 -20.35
CA ALA A 107 -28.68 20.91 -19.47
C ALA A 107 -27.66 20.02 -20.23
N ALA A 108 -28.01 19.62 -21.48
CA ALA A 108 -27.11 18.82 -22.34
C ALA A 108 -25.88 19.59 -22.86
N LEU A 109 -25.96 20.91 -22.92
CA LEU A 109 -24.87 21.81 -23.32
C LEU A 109 -24.17 22.47 -22.15
N ARG A 110 -24.77 22.46 -20.97
CA ARG A 110 -24.04 22.91 -19.78
C ARG A 110 -22.69 22.20 -19.81
N PRO A 111 -21.58 22.92 -19.93
CA PRO A 111 -20.30 22.29 -19.73
C PRO A 111 -20.42 21.63 -18.36
N GLU A 112 -20.25 20.33 -18.28
CA GLU A 112 -19.91 19.73 -16.99
C GLU A 112 -18.85 20.65 -16.42
N PRO A 113 -19.07 21.27 -15.23
CA PRO A 113 -18.18 22.29 -14.75
C PRO A 113 -16.78 21.72 -14.91
N ALA A 114 -15.94 22.38 -15.73
CA ALA A 114 -14.55 21.97 -15.97
C ALA A 114 -13.74 22.05 -14.66
N LEU A 115 -14.27 22.74 -13.70
CA LEU A 115 -14.05 22.62 -12.27
C LEU A 115 -15.09 21.64 -11.70
N ARG A 116 -14.93 20.36 -11.94
CA ARG A 116 -15.32 19.40 -10.90
C ARG A 116 -14.73 19.96 -9.62
N ALA A 117 -15.58 20.12 -8.60
CA ALA A 117 -15.20 20.55 -7.27
C ALA A 117 -13.81 19.94 -7.02
N ARG A 118 -12.83 20.82 -6.80
CA ARG A 118 -11.39 20.53 -6.66
C ARG A 118 -11.27 19.09 -6.20
N VAL A 119 -10.95 18.16 -7.11
CA VAL A 119 -10.79 16.76 -6.74
C VAL A 119 -9.69 16.86 -5.70
N GLU A 120 -10.09 16.72 -4.44
CA GLU A 120 -9.15 16.74 -3.34
C GLU A 120 -8.15 15.68 -3.75
N ASN A 121 -6.89 16.08 -3.88
CA ASN A 121 -5.84 15.17 -4.27
C ASN A 121 -5.97 13.93 -3.39
N ASP A 122 -6.34 12.81 -3.99
CA ASP A 122 -6.59 11.60 -3.24
C ASP A 122 -5.24 11.15 -2.71
N LEU A 123 -5.05 11.31 -1.38
CA LEU A 123 -3.84 10.85 -0.71
C LEU A 123 -4.03 9.38 -0.38
N HIS A 124 -3.09 8.59 -0.81
CA HIS A 124 -2.98 7.17 -0.53
C HIS A 124 -1.68 6.91 0.21
N ALA A 125 -1.72 6.11 1.26
CA ALA A 125 -0.55 5.79 2.05
C ALA A 125 -0.32 4.28 2.09
N GLN A 126 0.94 3.89 1.97
CA GLN A 126 1.40 2.52 2.09
C GLN A 126 2.58 2.45 3.05
N ILE A 127 2.73 1.31 3.70
CA ILE A 127 3.77 1.09 4.69
C ILE A 127 4.40 -0.29 4.47
N GLY A 128 5.72 -0.34 4.57
CA GLY A 128 6.48 -1.58 4.50
C GLY A 128 6.71 -2.19 5.89
N PRO A 129 7.27 -3.40 5.94
CA PRO A 129 7.67 -4.03 7.20
C PRO A 129 8.79 -3.26 7.88
N VAL A 130 8.91 -3.46 9.19
CA VAL A 130 10.08 -3.02 9.95
C VAL A 130 11.25 -3.94 9.62
N MET A 131 12.37 -3.34 9.22
CA MET A 131 13.52 -4.03 8.65
C MET A 131 14.60 -4.38 9.65
N ASP A 132 14.69 -3.67 10.77
CA ASP A 132 15.72 -3.84 11.79
C ASP A 132 15.22 -3.46 13.19
N LEU A 133 16.07 -3.67 14.19
CA LEU A 133 15.77 -3.37 15.60
C LEU A 133 15.69 -1.88 15.92
N SER A 134 16.12 -0.98 15.03
CA SER A 134 15.93 0.46 15.18
C SER A 134 14.52 0.92 14.76
N GLY A 135 13.70 -0.01 14.27
CA GLY A 135 12.36 0.31 13.76
C GLY A 135 12.37 0.93 12.35
N ALA A 136 13.47 0.75 11.60
CA ALA A 136 13.57 1.30 10.25
C ALA A 136 12.54 0.65 9.32
N ARG A 137 11.80 1.47 8.57
CA ARG A 137 10.76 1.02 7.63
C ARG A 137 10.53 2.01 6.50
N LEU A 138 9.92 1.52 5.44
CA LEU A 138 9.54 2.31 4.28
C LEU A 138 8.11 2.83 4.44
N VAL A 139 7.90 4.09 4.15
CA VAL A 139 6.58 4.73 4.06
C VAL A 139 6.46 5.42 2.72
N VAL A 140 5.36 5.16 2.01
CA VAL A 140 5.05 5.79 0.72
C VAL A 140 3.73 6.55 0.84
N VAL A 141 3.74 7.84 0.52
CA VAL A 141 2.52 8.65 0.44
C VAL A 141 2.40 9.17 -0.99
N THR A 142 1.30 8.85 -1.64
CA THR A 142 1.02 9.24 -3.02
C THR A 142 -0.16 10.20 -3.08
N ALA A 143 0.05 11.35 -3.69
CA ALA A 143 -1.01 12.31 -4.01
C ALA A 143 -1.34 12.24 -5.50
N THR A 144 -2.58 11.86 -5.84
CA THR A 144 -3.01 11.75 -7.23
C THR A 144 -3.58 13.08 -7.74
N HIS A 145 -2.99 13.63 -8.79
CA HIS A 145 -3.49 14.80 -9.49
C HIS A 145 -4.12 14.41 -10.83
N PRO A 146 -5.39 14.77 -11.09
CA PRO A 146 -6.10 14.36 -12.31
C PRO A 146 -5.41 14.73 -13.62
N LEU A 147 -4.61 15.81 -13.62
CA LEU A 147 -3.98 16.36 -14.83
C LEU A 147 -2.44 16.33 -14.80
N ARG A 148 -1.82 16.06 -13.65
CA ARG A 148 -0.36 16.24 -13.47
C ARG A 148 0.39 14.96 -13.07
N GLY A 149 -0.28 13.80 -13.04
CA GLY A 149 0.31 12.54 -12.59
C GLY A 149 0.25 12.39 -11.06
N HIS A 150 1.25 11.75 -10.48
CA HIS A 150 1.31 11.48 -9.04
C HIS A 150 2.48 12.26 -8.43
N GLU A 151 2.24 12.91 -7.30
CA GLU A 151 3.29 13.36 -6.39
C GLU A 151 3.50 12.26 -5.36
N VAL A 152 4.74 11.83 -5.17
CA VAL A 152 5.10 10.70 -4.29
C VAL A 152 6.12 11.18 -3.29
N LEU A 153 5.88 10.87 -2.03
CA LEU A 153 6.86 10.87 -0.96
C LEU A 153 7.23 9.42 -0.66
N ILE A 154 8.51 9.11 -0.72
CA ILE A 154 9.07 7.83 -0.30
C ILE A 154 10.06 8.16 0.81
N ALA A 155 9.86 7.59 1.98
CA ALA A 155 10.72 7.85 3.12
C ALA A 155 11.09 6.55 3.82
N VAL A 156 12.38 6.36 4.08
CA VAL A 156 12.86 5.36 5.04
C VAL A 156 12.98 6.06 6.38
N VAL A 157 12.21 5.60 7.34
CA VAL A 157 12.09 6.24 8.65
C VAL A 157 12.32 5.25 9.78
N SER A 158 12.83 5.76 10.89
CA SER A 158 13.01 5.02 12.13
C SER A 158 12.56 5.89 13.31
N PRO A 159 11.81 5.37 14.28
CA PRO A 159 11.48 6.10 15.50
C PRO A 159 12.72 6.40 16.34
N GLU A 160 13.79 5.64 16.19
CA GLU A 160 15.06 5.81 16.91
C GLU A 160 16.05 6.74 16.19
N LYS A 161 16.11 6.68 14.85
CA LYS A 161 17.11 7.39 14.02
C LYS A 161 16.51 8.55 13.19
N GLY A 162 15.20 8.72 13.17
CA GLY A 162 14.53 9.75 12.37
C GLY A 162 14.39 9.38 10.89
N PHE A 163 14.53 10.36 10.00
CA PHE A 163 14.56 10.11 8.55
C PHE A 163 15.94 9.61 8.14
N LEU A 164 15.99 8.39 7.61
CA LEU A 164 17.22 7.76 7.10
C LEU A 164 17.43 8.09 5.63
N ASP A 165 16.35 8.09 4.85
CA ASP A 165 16.33 8.48 3.45
C ASP A 165 14.98 9.08 3.09
N ILE A 166 14.96 10.00 2.13
CA ILE A 166 13.74 10.66 1.69
C ILE A 166 13.82 11.06 0.23
N PHE A 167 12.81 10.68 -0.52
CA PHE A 167 12.59 11.13 -1.87
C PHE A 167 11.20 11.75 -2.00
N ALA A 168 11.12 12.94 -2.54
CA ALA A 168 9.85 13.57 -2.90
C ALA A 168 9.91 14.04 -4.36
N GLY A 169 8.93 13.66 -5.15
CA GLY A 169 8.96 13.98 -6.57
C GLY A 169 7.67 13.66 -7.30
N ARG A 170 7.66 14.00 -8.60
CA ARG A 170 6.55 13.68 -9.49
C ARG A 170 6.88 12.46 -10.31
N VAL A 171 5.96 11.51 -10.32
CA VAL A 171 6.08 10.29 -11.09
C VAL A 171 4.85 10.08 -11.96
N ASN A 172 5.03 9.44 -13.11
CA ASN A 172 3.90 8.98 -13.90
C ASN A 172 3.46 7.59 -13.42
N ARG A 173 2.25 7.17 -13.81
CA ARG A 173 1.68 5.89 -13.40
C ARG A 173 2.61 4.68 -13.69
N LYS A 174 3.34 4.72 -14.81
CA LYS A 174 4.26 3.62 -15.18
C LYS A 174 5.47 3.56 -14.25
N GLN A 175 5.98 4.73 -13.83
CA GLN A 175 7.08 4.81 -12.87
C GLN A 175 6.65 4.35 -11.49
N LEU A 176 5.44 4.73 -11.04
CA LEU A 176 4.88 4.28 -9.77
C LEU A 176 4.74 2.75 -9.74
N THR A 177 4.11 2.14 -10.75
CA THR A 177 3.98 0.68 -10.82
C THR A 177 5.33 -0.05 -10.89
N ARG A 178 6.34 0.58 -11.50
CA ARG A 178 7.69 0.01 -11.51
C ARG A 178 8.31 0.06 -10.12
N LEU A 179 8.20 1.18 -9.44
CA LEU A 179 8.70 1.35 -8.08
C LEU A 179 8.09 0.33 -7.11
N GLU A 180 6.76 0.13 -7.17
CA GLU A 180 6.07 -0.89 -6.36
C GLU A 180 6.65 -2.30 -6.60
N LYS A 181 6.87 -2.66 -7.87
CA LYS A 181 7.47 -3.96 -8.22
C LYS A 181 8.93 -4.10 -7.80
N ASP A 182 9.71 -3.03 -7.92
CA ASP A 182 11.11 -3.03 -7.52
C ASP A 182 11.20 -3.21 -6.00
N MET A 183 10.34 -2.55 -5.20
CA MET A 183 10.26 -2.73 -3.74
C MET A 183 9.84 -4.16 -3.34
N GLU A 184 8.85 -4.72 -4.02
CA GLU A 184 8.42 -6.11 -3.79
C GLU A 184 9.55 -7.11 -4.10
N ALA A 185 10.29 -6.90 -5.20
CA ALA A 185 11.42 -7.73 -5.59
C ALA A 185 12.59 -7.67 -4.60
N GLU A 186 12.76 -6.54 -3.90
CA GLU A 186 13.74 -6.36 -2.84
C GLU A 186 13.28 -6.93 -1.48
N GLY A 187 12.16 -7.66 -1.44
CA GLY A 187 11.61 -8.25 -0.22
C GLY A 187 10.97 -7.25 0.73
N GLN A 188 10.56 -6.10 0.19
CA GLN A 188 9.89 -5.01 0.92
C GLN A 188 8.45 -4.83 0.42
N PRO A 189 7.55 -5.77 0.77
CA PRO A 189 6.16 -5.65 0.36
C PRO A 189 5.51 -4.44 1.04
N MET A 190 4.72 -3.70 0.28
CA MET A 190 3.98 -2.55 0.78
C MET A 190 2.52 -2.93 1.01
N VAL A 191 1.96 -2.50 2.12
CA VAL A 191 0.54 -2.66 2.43
C VAL A 191 -0.14 -1.30 2.56
N ASP A 192 -1.39 -1.25 2.15
CA ASP A 192 -2.20 -0.05 2.30
C ASP A 192 -2.44 0.24 3.78
N THR A 193 -2.34 1.51 4.14
CA THR A 193 -2.54 1.94 5.52
C THR A 193 -3.36 3.23 5.58
N SER A 194 -3.89 3.55 6.75
CA SER A 194 -4.61 4.79 6.95
C SER A 194 -3.66 6.00 6.91
N LEU A 195 -4.18 7.16 6.46
CA LEU A 195 -3.42 8.41 6.51
C LEU A 195 -3.04 8.79 7.95
N LEU A 196 -3.86 8.43 8.92
CA LEU A 196 -3.58 8.68 10.34
C LEU A 196 -2.37 7.88 10.80
N HIS A 197 -2.31 6.58 10.48
CA HIS A 197 -1.18 5.72 10.84
C HIS A 197 0.11 6.18 10.15
N SER A 198 0.07 6.44 8.84
CA SER A 198 1.24 6.94 8.12
C SER A 198 1.74 8.29 8.66
N ALA A 199 0.80 9.19 9.02
CA ALA A 199 1.14 10.47 9.62
C ALA A 199 1.79 10.29 10.99
N ASP A 200 1.29 9.40 11.85
CA ASP A 200 1.87 9.10 13.17
C ASP A 200 3.31 8.57 13.04
N VAL A 201 3.54 7.62 12.13
CA VAL A 201 4.88 7.07 11.89
C VAL A 201 5.84 8.15 11.39
N LEU A 202 5.42 8.97 10.41
CA LEU A 202 6.25 10.05 9.87
C LEU A 202 6.51 11.16 10.91
N GLU A 203 5.53 11.51 11.74
CA GLU A 203 5.68 12.52 12.79
C GLU A 203 6.61 12.04 13.91
N LYS A 204 6.53 10.78 14.33
CA LYS A 204 7.48 10.19 15.29
C LYS A 204 8.91 10.28 14.78
N ALA A 205 9.13 9.90 13.52
CA ALA A 205 10.45 10.02 12.89
C ALA A 205 10.89 11.49 12.74
N TYR A 206 9.98 12.41 12.41
CA TYR A 206 10.27 13.84 12.31
C TYR A 206 10.67 14.43 13.65
N GLN A 207 9.95 14.11 14.72
CA GLN A 207 10.30 14.59 16.06
C GLN A 207 11.68 14.08 16.50
N GLN A 208 12.00 12.83 16.20
CA GLN A 208 13.32 12.28 16.49
C GLN A 208 14.41 12.96 15.66
N HIS A 209 14.15 13.19 14.37
CA HIS A 209 15.07 13.89 13.46
C HIS A 209 15.44 15.29 13.98
N ILE A 210 14.44 16.03 14.47
CA ILE A 210 14.64 17.34 15.09
C ILE A 210 15.45 17.24 16.40
N ARG A 211 15.17 16.24 17.25
CA ARG A 211 15.93 16.02 18.50
C ARG A 211 17.42 15.75 18.23
N MET A 212 17.72 15.09 17.13
CA MET A 212 19.10 14.80 16.72
C MET A 212 19.80 15.98 16.05
N ASN A 213 19.15 17.15 15.93
CA ASN A 213 19.62 18.32 15.18
C ASN A 213 20.02 17.99 13.72
N ALA A 214 19.42 16.97 13.13
CA ALA A 214 19.59 16.66 11.73
C ALA A 214 18.91 17.75 10.87
N GLY A 215 19.41 17.96 9.66
CA GLY A 215 18.86 18.96 8.72
C GLY A 215 17.36 18.79 8.46
N ALA A 216 16.70 19.81 7.95
CA ALA A 216 15.26 19.71 7.67
C ALA A 216 14.98 18.69 6.55
N PRO A 217 14.04 17.76 6.72
CA PRO A 217 13.63 16.82 5.68
C PRO A 217 12.68 17.54 4.70
N ASP A 218 13.21 18.34 3.80
CA ASP A 218 12.43 19.25 2.91
C ASP A 218 11.32 18.52 2.14
N GLY A 219 11.58 17.31 1.69
CA GLY A 219 10.58 16.48 1.02
C GLY A 219 9.35 16.19 1.88
N TYR A 220 9.56 15.92 3.17
CA TYR A 220 8.48 15.71 4.11
C TYR A 220 7.77 17.01 4.47
N LEU A 221 8.52 18.09 4.72
CA LEU A 221 7.96 19.40 5.06
C LEU A 221 7.00 19.92 3.99
N ALA A 222 7.24 19.60 2.72
CA ALA A 222 6.36 19.99 1.62
C ALA A 222 4.97 19.34 1.67
N ILE A 223 4.88 18.06 2.09
CA ILE A 223 3.62 17.30 2.13
C ILE A 223 2.96 17.32 3.52
N ARG A 224 3.74 17.56 4.57
CA ARG A 224 3.32 17.49 5.97
C ARG A 224 2.01 18.20 6.30
N PRO A 225 1.79 19.48 5.91
CA PRO A 225 0.55 20.18 6.26
C PRO A 225 -0.69 19.50 5.65
N SER A 226 -0.62 19.09 4.39
CA SER A 226 -1.73 18.42 3.71
C SER A 226 -1.99 17.02 4.24
N LEU A 227 -0.94 16.29 4.63
CA LEU A 227 -1.05 14.97 5.23
C LEU A 227 -1.73 15.04 6.60
N LEU A 228 -1.26 15.92 7.48
CA LEU A 228 -1.83 16.08 8.83
C LEU A 228 -3.27 16.59 8.81
N GLU A 229 -3.59 17.55 7.93
CA GLU A 229 -4.96 18.05 7.77
C GLU A 229 -5.93 16.93 7.36
N ARG A 230 -5.52 16.06 6.45
CA ARG A 230 -6.35 14.96 5.96
C ARG A 230 -6.39 13.80 6.95
N ALA A 231 -5.29 13.47 7.60
CA ALA A 231 -5.26 12.51 8.68
C ALA A 231 -6.24 12.89 9.79
N ALA A 232 -6.29 14.17 10.17
CA ALA A 232 -7.23 14.66 11.18
C ALA A 232 -8.71 14.62 10.72
N ARG A 233 -8.98 14.72 9.41
CA ARG A 233 -10.33 14.59 8.83
C ARG A 233 -10.76 13.15 8.59
N SER A 234 -9.82 12.26 8.47
CA SER A 234 -10.06 10.84 8.28
C SER A 234 -10.67 10.30 9.57
N LYS A 235 -11.99 10.14 9.58
CA LYS A 235 -12.73 9.40 10.60
C LYS A 235 -12.59 7.89 10.41
N SER A 236 -11.57 7.47 9.66
CA SER A 236 -11.26 6.04 9.64
C SER A 236 -11.06 5.64 11.09
N PRO A 237 -11.78 4.64 11.60
CA PRO A 237 -11.46 4.12 12.91
C PRO A 237 -9.94 3.95 12.87
N ALA A 238 -9.28 4.54 13.82
CA ALA A 238 -7.92 4.14 14.14
C ALA A 238 -7.90 2.63 13.96
N ILE A 239 -6.75 2.06 13.65
CA ILE A 239 -6.54 0.60 13.65
C ILE A 239 -7.15 0.03 14.95
N GLU A 240 -8.48 0.10 15.08
CA GLU A 240 -9.28 -0.47 16.18
C GLU A 240 -9.43 -1.98 16.03
N GLU A 241 -9.06 -2.49 14.89
CA GLU A 241 -8.59 -3.84 14.76
C GLU A 241 -7.05 -3.82 14.83
N GLU A 242 -6.51 -3.27 15.92
CA GLU A 242 -5.17 -3.66 16.33
C GLU A 242 -5.11 -5.19 16.35
N PRO A 243 -4.23 -5.80 15.55
CA PRO A 243 -4.06 -7.25 15.58
C PRO A 243 -3.56 -7.77 16.93
N GLY A 244 -3.50 -6.95 17.95
CA GLY A 244 -3.16 -7.25 19.32
C GLY A 244 -4.30 -7.10 20.34
N ALA A 245 -5.47 -6.64 19.91
CA ALA A 245 -6.65 -6.51 20.79
C ALA A 245 -7.40 -7.84 21.03
N SER A 246 -6.85 -8.98 20.59
CA SER A 246 -7.29 -10.26 21.12
C SER A 246 -6.93 -10.30 22.61
N THR A 247 -7.92 -10.15 23.45
CA THR A 247 -7.81 -10.19 24.93
C THR A 247 -7.36 -11.56 25.44
N GLU A 248 -7.22 -12.56 24.58
CA GLU A 248 -6.72 -13.87 24.95
C GLU A 248 -5.19 -13.87 24.93
N PRO A 249 -4.53 -14.30 26.01
CA PRO A 249 -3.09 -14.43 26.04
C PRO A 249 -2.66 -15.48 24.99
N LEU A 250 -1.96 -15.03 23.97
CA LEU A 250 -1.35 -15.92 22.99
C LEU A 250 -0.30 -16.79 23.70
N GLN A 251 -0.18 -18.04 23.29
CA GLN A 251 0.91 -18.87 23.78
C GLN A 251 2.25 -18.33 23.27
N PRO A 252 3.34 -18.46 24.05
CA PRO A 252 4.67 -18.09 23.57
C PRO A 252 5.02 -18.76 22.24
N PRO A 253 5.78 -18.11 21.36
CA PRO A 253 6.21 -18.72 20.13
C PRO A 253 7.17 -19.88 20.43
N THR A 254 7.11 -20.93 19.64
CA THR A 254 8.09 -22.01 19.69
C THR A 254 9.36 -21.59 18.95
N GLN A 255 10.47 -22.27 19.22
CA GLN A 255 11.73 -22.04 18.50
C GLN A 255 11.58 -22.24 16.98
N ALA A 256 10.83 -23.28 16.57
CA ALA A 256 10.53 -23.54 15.16
C ALA A 256 9.74 -22.39 14.51
N GLN A 257 8.79 -21.78 15.22
CA GLN A 257 8.05 -20.61 14.74
C GLN A 257 8.96 -19.39 14.61
N CYS A 258 9.85 -19.18 15.58
CA CYS A 258 10.87 -18.11 15.48
C CYS A 258 11.77 -18.35 14.25
N ASP A 259 12.25 -19.57 14.01
CA ASP A 259 13.06 -19.91 12.85
C ASP A 259 12.32 -19.57 11.53
N LEU A 260 11.04 -19.92 11.42
CA LEU A 260 10.23 -19.57 10.25
C LEU A 260 10.04 -18.07 10.10
N LEU A 261 9.78 -17.35 11.18
CA LEU A 261 9.65 -15.89 11.15
C LEU A 261 10.93 -15.21 10.66
N PHE A 262 12.09 -15.64 11.16
CA PHE A 262 13.39 -15.07 10.77
C PHE A 262 13.87 -15.48 9.36
N ARG A 263 13.16 -16.37 8.66
CA ARG A 263 13.34 -16.65 7.23
C ARG A 263 12.62 -15.65 6.33
N GLU A 264 11.74 -14.82 6.89
CA GLU A 264 11.12 -13.75 6.13
C GLU A 264 12.19 -12.71 5.72
N PRO A 265 12.22 -12.25 4.46
CA PRO A 265 13.27 -11.36 3.96
C PRO A 265 13.40 -10.07 4.78
N CYS A 266 12.31 -9.50 5.27
CA CYS A 266 12.33 -8.30 6.10
C CYS A 266 12.93 -8.53 7.49
N MET A 267 13.01 -9.78 7.97
CA MET A 267 13.59 -10.14 9.26
C MET A 267 15.09 -10.46 9.17
N GLU A 268 15.69 -10.43 7.98
CA GLU A 268 17.10 -10.77 7.76
C GLU A 268 18.03 -9.86 8.56
N ARG A 269 17.72 -8.56 8.62
CA ARG A 269 18.51 -7.53 9.32
C ARG A 269 18.15 -7.36 10.80
N TRP A 270 17.25 -8.20 11.33
CA TRP A 270 16.93 -8.22 12.75
C TRP A 270 18.08 -8.88 13.51
N LEU A 271 19.09 -8.11 13.82
CA LEU A 271 20.30 -8.50 14.52
C LEU A 271 20.65 -7.45 15.56
N ILE A 272 21.15 -7.92 16.69
CA ILE A 272 21.69 -7.04 17.74
C ILE A 272 23.00 -6.44 17.22
N GLU A 273 23.20 -5.15 17.45
CA GLU A 273 24.43 -4.45 17.05
C GLU A 273 25.66 -5.12 17.69
N VAL A 274 26.71 -5.33 16.88
CA VAL A 274 27.90 -6.07 17.29
C VAL A 274 28.56 -5.42 18.50
N ASP A 275 28.60 -4.09 18.57
CA ASP A 275 29.17 -3.34 19.69
C ASP A 275 28.50 -3.68 21.03
N LEU A 276 27.21 -3.98 21.03
CA LEU A 276 26.47 -4.40 22.22
C LEU A 276 26.75 -5.86 22.59
N LEU A 277 27.12 -6.69 21.63
CA LEU A 277 27.44 -8.12 21.84
C LEU A 277 28.88 -8.35 22.22
N GLN A 278 29.78 -7.46 21.82
CA GLN A 278 31.24 -7.65 21.96
C GLN A 278 31.70 -8.05 23.37
N PRO A 279 31.27 -7.39 24.46
CA PRO A 279 31.67 -7.77 25.82
C PRO A 279 31.27 -9.20 26.21
N TYR A 280 30.12 -9.63 25.75
CA TYR A 280 29.59 -10.96 26.03
C TYR A 280 30.27 -12.05 25.18
N LEU A 281 30.61 -11.72 23.92
CA LEU A 281 31.39 -12.61 23.05
C LEU A 281 32.75 -12.90 23.63
N GLU A 282 33.47 -11.89 24.11
CA GLU A 282 34.79 -12.04 24.75
C GLU A 282 34.71 -12.89 26.03
N GLU A 283 33.65 -12.69 26.81
CA GLU A 283 33.43 -13.49 28.02
C GLU A 283 33.08 -14.94 27.69
N MET A 284 32.24 -15.18 26.66
CA MET A 284 31.91 -16.53 26.20
C MET A 284 33.18 -17.26 25.68
N GLN A 285 33.98 -16.58 24.87
CA GLN A 285 35.22 -17.13 24.37
C GLN A 285 36.15 -17.49 25.53
N SER A 286 36.35 -16.59 26.49
CA SER A 286 37.13 -16.85 27.68
C SER A 286 36.62 -18.02 28.50
N ALA A 287 35.29 -18.21 28.54
CA ALA A 287 34.67 -19.34 29.24
C ALA A 287 34.90 -20.67 28.53
N VAL A 288 34.96 -20.67 27.19
CA VAL A 288 35.26 -21.86 26.38
C VAL A 288 36.73 -22.22 26.43
N GLU A 289 37.64 -21.23 26.35
CA GLU A 289 39.11 -21.43 26.35
C GLU A 289 39.71 -21.64 27.74
N SER A 290 38.90 -21.56 28.81
CA SER A 290 39.39 -21.70 30.19
C SER A 290 40.13 -23.04 30.41
N PRO A 291 41.37 -23.01 30.91
CA PRO A 291 42.13 -24.24 31.16
C PRO A 291 41.60 -25.03 32.37
N LEU A 292 40.67 -24.48 33.13
CA LEU A 292 39.96 -25.21 34.19
C LEU A 292 39.07 -26.27 33.53
N VAL A 293 39.37 -27.54 33.84
CA VAL A 293 38.55 -28.69 33.39
C VAL A 293 37.21 -28.63 34.12
N LEU A 294 36.30 -27.81 33.58
CA LEU A 294 34.91 -27.80 34.01
C LEU A 294 34.21 -28.99 33.36
N SER A 295 33.27 -29.61 34.08
CA SER A 295 32.36 -30.54 33.43
C SER A 295 31.62 -29.83 32.30
N ALA A 296 31.25 -30.56 31.24
CA ALA A 296 30.47 -30.00 30.13
C ALA A 296 29.16 -29.29 30.63
N MET A 297 28.57 -29.81 31.70
CA MET A 297 27.42 -29.22 32.36
C MET A 297 27.72 -27.86 32.98
N SER A 298 28.82 -27.74 33.71
CA SER A 298 29.24 -26.47 34.33
C SER A 298 29.62 -25.39 33.28
N GLN A 299 30.11 -25.81 32.12
CA GLN A 299 30.40 -24.92 31.00
C GLN A 299 29.12 -24.43 30.34
N ALA A 300 28.16 -25.31 30.13
CA ALA A 300 26.83 -24.95 29.59
C ALA A 300 26.08 -23.96 30.53
N ASP A 301 26.11 -24.21 31.84
CA ASP A 301 25.50 -23.33 32.84
C ASP A 301 26.16 -21.92 32.81
N ARG A 302 27.48 -21.85 32.69
CA ARG A 302 28.21 -20.59 32.59
C ARG A 302 27.86 -19.83 31.31
N LEU A 303 27.76 -20.50 30.17
CA LEU A 303 27.31 -19.88 28.91
C LEU A 303 25.87 -19.41 28.99
N ALA A 304 24.99 -20.15 29.64
CA ALA A 304 23.60 -19.78 29.87
C ALA A 304 23.50 -18.51 30.76
N ASP A 305 24.33 -18.40 31.84
CA ASP A 305 24.38 -17.21 32.67
C ASP A 305 24.85 -15.97 31.88
N ILE A 306 25.89 -16.11 31.05
CA ILE A 306 26.37 -15.01 30.19
C ILE A 306 25.25 -14.57 29.24
N ARG A 307 24.51 -15.50 28.60
CA ARG A 307 23.38 -15.18 27.73
C ARG A 307 22.28 -14.44 28.50
N GLY A 308 21.92 -14.88 29.70
CA GLY A 308 20.94 -14.19 30.56
C GLY A 308 21.32 -12.77 30.89
N ARG A 309 22.61 -12.55 31.24
CA ARG A 309 23.15 -11.20 31.47
C ARG A 309 23.18 -10.35 30.20
N ALA A 310 23.49 -10.93 29.05
CA ALA A 310 23.44 -10.24 27.76
C ALA A 310 22.01 -9.75 27.45
N LEU A 311 21.02 -10.63 27.58
CA LEU A 311 19.62 -10.27 27.37
C LEU A 311 19.17 -9.14 28.30
N SER A 312 19.47 -9.26 29.61
CA SER A 312 19.09 -8.25 30.60
C SER A 312 19.83 -6.90 30.42
N GLY A 313 21.05 -6.95 29.93
CA GLY A 313 21.86 -5.74 29.67
C GLY A 313 21.45 -5.03 28.37
N ILE A 314 21.08 -5.77 27.34
CA ILE A 314 20.74 -5.24 26.01
C ILE A 314 19.27 -4.81 25.95
N PHE A 315 18.35 -5.64 26.45
CA PHE A 315 16.92 -5.41 26.37
C PHE A 315 16.38 -4.77 27.65
N THR A 316 16.62 -3.48 27.79
CA THR A 316 16.00 -2.65 28.83
C THR A 316 14.52 -2.46 28.59
N GLY A 317 13.75 -1.99 29.62
CA GLY A 317 12.32 -1.77 29.50
C GLY A 317 11.91 -0.91 28.30
N ALA A 318 12.65 0.17 28.00
CA ALA A 318 12.40 1.03 26.86
C ALA A 318 12.63 0.31 25.51
N LYS A 319 13.68 -0.51 25.43
CA LYS A 319 13.95 -1.33 24.22
C LYS A 319 12.91 -2.42 24.04
N MET A 320 12.41 -3.01 25.14
CA MET A 320 11.32 -3.99 25.10
C MET A 320 10.03 -3.35 24.56
N ASP A 321 9.70 -2.13 24.98
CA ASP A 321 8.54 -1.39 24.44
C ASP A 321 8.71 -1.10 22.95
N SER A 322 9.88 -0.63 22.53
CA SER A 322 10.17 -0.39 21.10
C SER A 322 10.09 -1.68 20.26
N LEU A 323 10.65 -2.78 20.77
CA LEU A 323 10.62 -4.07 20.10
C LEU A 323 9.19 -4.62 19.96
N ARG A 324 8.37 -4.50 21.02
CA ARG A 324 6.94 -4.83 20.98
C ARG A 324 6.26 -4.07 19.83
N ASP A 325 6.47 -2.76 19.76
CA ASP A 325 5.84 -1.91 18.73
C ASP A 325 6.30 -2.34 17.34
N CYS A 326 7.60 -2.60 17.14
CA CYS A 326 8.13 -3.09 15.86
C CYS A 326 7.52 -4.45 15.45
N LEU A 327 7.37 -5.38 16.38
CA LEU A 327 6.76 -6.69 16.13
C LEU A 327 5.27 -6.58 15.82
N THR A 328 4.55 -5.68 16.51
CA THR A 328 3.13 -5.40 16.24
C THR A 328 2.95 -4.82 14.83
N GLU A 329 3.83 -3.90 14.44
CA GLU A 329 3.84 -3.32 13.10
C GLU A 329 4.15 -4.37 12.00
N ASN A 330 5.11 -5.26 12.26
CA ASN A 330 5.36 -6.37 11.34
C ASN A 330 4.19 -7.33 11.22
N ALA A 331 3.49 -7.61 12.32
CA ALA A 331 2.29 -8.42 12.28
C ALA A 331 1.19 -7.80 11.40
N PHE A 332 1.02 -6.48 11.46
CA PHE A 332 0.12 -5.74 10.57
C PHE A 332 0.49 -5.95 9.10
N VAL A 333 1.76 -5.76 8.75
CA VAL A 333 2.24 -5.94 7.37
C VAL A 333 2.10 -7.40 6.91
N PHE A 334 2.53 -8.37 7.72
CA PHE A 334 2.42 -9.79 7.38
C PHE A 334 0.97 -10.21 7.11
N ARG A 335 0.01 -9.73 7.91
CA ARG A 335 -1.41 -9.96 7.66
C ARG A 335 -1.86 -9.33 6.34
N GLY A 336 -1.44 -8.10 6.06
CA GLY A 336 -1.76 -7.39 4.81
C GLY A 336 -1.27 -8.10 3.55
N ILE A 337 -0.19 -8.89 3.65
CA ILE A 337 0.36 -9.70 2.54
C ILE A 337 -0.05 -11.18 2.60
N GLY A 338 -0.98 -11.56 3.49
CA GLY A 338 -1.52 -12.92 3.60
C GLY A 338 -0.58 -13.93 4.28
N LYS A 339 0.40 -13.47 5.08
CA LYS A 339 1.32 -14.33 5.86
C LYS A 339 0.84 -14.46 7.31
N ASP A 340 -0.30 -15.10 7.52
CA ASP A 340 -0.98 -15.16 8.81
C ASP A 340 -0.14 -15.82 9.91
N ASP A 341 0.63 -16.87 9.58
CA ASP A 341 1.51 -17.56 10.54
C ASP A 341 2.64 -16.64 11.03
N ALA A 342 3.27 -15.87 10.13
CA ALA A 342 4.30 -14.88 10.49
C ALA A 342 3.69 -13.75 11.31
N ALA A 343 2.49 -13.27 10.96
CA ALA A 343 1.75 -12.28 11.72
C ALA A 343 1.46 -12.75 13.14
N LYS A 344 0.95 -13.98 13.28
CA LYS A 344 0.67 -14.59 14.58
C LYS A 344 1.94 -14.73 15.43
N THR A 345 3.02 -15.23 14.85
CA THR A 345 4.30 -15.39 15.55
C THR A 345 4.87 -14.03 16.00
N SER A 346 4.77 -13.01 15.17
CA SER A 346 5.17 -11.63 15.54
C SER A 346 4.36 -11.10 16.72
N LEU A 347 3.04 -11.34 16.77
CA LEU A 347 2.20 -10.94 17.91
C LEU A 347 2.54 -11.74 19.18
N GLN A 348 2.80 -13.03 19.06
CA GLN A 348 3.27 -13.84 20.19
C GLN A 348 4.56 -13.29 20.77
N ALA A 349 5.54 -12.96 19.91
CA ALA A 349 6.80 -12.33 20.32
C ALA A 349 6.58 -10.94 20.93
N ALA A 350 5.66 -10.13 20.39
CA ALA A 350 5.30 -8.84 20.96
C ALA A 350 4.71 -8.97 22.38
N GLN A 351 3.87 -9.99 22.62
CA GLN A 351 3.34 -10.26 23.96
C GLN A 351 4.44 -10.76 24.92
N GLU A 352 5.42 -11.52 24.45
CA GLU A 352 6.58 -11.90 25.27
C GLU A 352 7.37 -10.65 25.72
N CYS A 353 7.51 -9.63 24.88
CA CYS A 353 8.15 -8.37 25.27
C CYS A 353 7.43 -7.69 26.46
N VAL A 354 6.11 -7.79 26.52
CA VAL A 354 5.34 -7.28 27.67
C VAL A 354 5.52 -8.19 28.90
N ARG A 355 5.37 -9.51 28.70
CA ARG A 355 5.42 -10.50 29.78
C ARG A 355 6.79 -10.56 30.48
N PHE A 356 7.86 -10.47 29.69
CA PHE A 356 9.24 -10.63 30.15
C PHE A 356 10.00 -9.30 30.18
N ARG A 357 9.27 -8.19 30.35
CA ARG A 357 9.86 -6.84 30.33
C ARG A 357 11.00 -6.66 31.34
N ASP A 358 10.85 -7.26 32.53
CA ASP A 358 11.83 -7.16 33.63
C ASP A 358 12.72 -8.41 33.75
N ALA A 359 12.45 -9.47 32.98
CA ALA A 359 13.20 -10.71 32.93
C ALA A 359 13.33 -11.23 31.48
N PRO A 360 14.08 -10.53 30.59
CA PRO A 360 14.15 -10.83 29.15
C PRO A 360 14.64 -12.24 28.83
N ASP A 361 15.40 -12.87 29.72
CA ASP A 361 15.90 -14.23 29.63
C ASP A 361 14.77 -15.29 29.58
N GLY A 362 13.57 -14.97 30.07
CA GLY A 362 12.40 -15.82 29.98
C GLY A 362 11.79 -15.93 28.56
N SER A 363 12.09 -14.99 27.65
CA SER A 363 11.52 -14.93 26.32
C SER A 363 12.19 -15.91 25.35
N VAL A 364 11.39 -16.76 24.69
CA VAL A 364 11.88 -17.66 23.63
C VAL A 364 12.37 -16.87 22.44
N PHE A 365 11.61 -15.82 22.04
CA PHE A 365 11.96 -14.97 20.91
C PHE A 365 13.28 -14.24 21.12
N LEU A 366 13.51 -13.64 22.31
CA LEU A 366 14.74 -12.89 22.59
C LEU A 366 15.96 -13.81 22.67
N ARG A 367 15.82 -15.01 23.25
CA ARG A 367 16.89 -16.01 23.23
C ARG A 367 17.26 -16.39 21.79
N TYR A 368 16.26 -16.64 20.96
CA TYR A 368 16.49 -16.94 19.53
C TYR A 368 17.19 -15.79 18.81
N LEU A 369 16.73 -14.55 19.01
CA LEU A 369 17.34 -13.36 18.44
C LEU A 369 18.78 -13.18 18.88
N LEU A 370 19.09 -13.40 20.18
CA LEU A 370 20.45 -13.31 20.72
C LEU A 370 21.34 -14.39 20.08
N ASP A 371 20.92 -15.65 20.09
CA ASP A 371 21.71 -16.77 19.55
C ASP A 371 22.01 -16.58 18.06
N ARG A 372 21.01 -16.13 17.28
CA ARG A 372 21.18 -15.76 15.87
C ARG A 372 22.22 -14.63 15.70
N SER A 373 22.15 -13.60 16.54
CA SER A 373 23.04 -12.44 16.47
C SER A 373 24.47 -12.82 16.87
N LEU A 374 24.63 -13.65 17.89
CA LEU A 374 25.94 -14.19 18.32
C LEU A 374 26.55 -15.08 17.23
N ALA A 375 25.78 -15.94 16.60
CA ALA A 375 26.26 -16.80 15.50
C ALA A 375 26.77 -15.98 14.33
N GLN A 376 26.09 -14.87 14.01
CA GLN A 376 26.50 -13.97 12.93
C GLN A 376 27.73 -13.13 13.28
N ALA A 377 27.87 -12.68 14.54
CA ALA A 377 28.93 -11.78 14.97
C ALA A 377 30.25 -12.49 15.29
N GLY A 378 30.19 -13.68 15.85
CA GLY A 378 31.37 -14.32 16.43
C GLY A 378 31.85 -15.59 15.75
N GLY A 379 31.07 -16.24 14.90
CA GLY A 379 31.40 -17.55 14.33
C GLY A 379 31.63 -18.63 15.40
N VAL A 380 31.32 -18.37 16.66
CA VAL A 380 31.39 -19.37 17.73
C VAL A 380 30.22 -20.33 17.50
N ASP A 381 30.56 -21.57 17.15
CA ASP A 381 29.62 -22.69 17.15
C ASP A 381 29.17 -22.93 18.61
N LEU A 382 28.10 -22.26 19.01
CA LEU A 382 27.54 -22.30 20.36
C LEU A 382 26.77 -23.61 20.61
N GLY A 383 27.13 -24.70 19.94
CA GLY A 383 26.57 -26.01 20.11
C GLY A 383 25.04 -25.99 20.03
N LYS A 384 24.43 -26.87 19.23
CA LYS A 384 22.95 -27.06 19.31
C LYS A 384 22.53 -27.14 20.77
N PRO A 385 21.48 -26.42 21.20
CA PRO A 385 20.90 -26.65 22.51
C PRO A 385 20.60 -28.15 22.62
N PRO A 386 20.79 -28.76 23.79
CA PRO A 386 20.46 -30.17 23.97
C PRO A 386 19.03 -30.37 23.48
N GLU A 387 18.87 -31.23 22.50
CA GLU A 387 17.54 -31.70 22.11
C GLU A 387 16.95 -32.27 23.42
N GLU A 388 15.87 -31.63 23.90
CA GLU A 388 15.08 -32.26 24.96
C GLU A 388 14.70 -33.65 24.40
N ASP A 389 15.39 -34.67 24.91
CA ASP A 389 15.02 -36.08 24.69
C ASP A 389 13.55 -36.21 25.12
N LEU A 390 12.65 -36.08 24.16
CA LEU A 390 11.32 -36.65 24.31
C LEU A 390 11.55 -38.13 24.48
N MET A 391 11.66 -38.55 25.74
CA MET A 391 11.56 -39.98 26.12
C MET A 391 10.22 -40.46 25.59
N GLU A 392 10.25 -41.01 24.39
CA GLU A 392 9.22 -41.92 23.94
C GLU A 392 9.23 -43.11 24.93
N GLU A 393 8.34 -43.00 25.90
CA GLU A 393 7.93 -44.12 26.74
C GLU A 393 7.22 -45.16 25.84
N ASN A 394 8.04 -45.84 25.03
CA ASN A 394 7.56 -47.00 24.25
C ASN A 394 7.63 -48.22 25.16
N GLN A 395 6.66 -48.31 26.07
CA GLN A 395 6.39 -49.58 26.78
C GLN A 395 5.83 -50.58 25.77
N MET A 396 6.75 -51.27 25.12
CA MET A 396 6.39 -52.55 24.47
C MET A 396 6.10 -53.59 25.56
N GLU A 397 4.84 -53.72 25.92
CA GLU A 397 4.32 -54.93 26.58
C GLU A 397 4.58 -56.14 25.67
N LYS A 398 5.56 -56.96 26.05
CA LYS A 398 5.72 -58.30 25.49
C LYS A 398 4.63 -59.21 26.07
N PRO A 399 3.87 -59.92 25.25
CA PRO A 399 2.95 -60.94 25.77
C PRO A 399 3.75 -62.11 26.31
N LEU A 400 3.52 -62.41 27.57
CA LEU A 400 3.94 -63.72 28.22
C LEU A 400 3.18 -64.87 27.58
N ILE A 401 3.89 -65.74 26.81
CA ILE A 401 3.40 -67.02 26.40
C ILE A 401 3.76 -67.98 27.50
N LEU A 402 2.76 -68.45 28.25
CA LEU A 402 2.81 -69.61 29.12
C LEU A 402 2.57 -70.87 28.28
N VAL A 403 3.51 -71.81 28.38
CA VAL A 403 3.30 -73.24 28.10
C VAL A 403 3.24 -73.97 29.41
#